data_6e0b5b88a3a3b5fd3413e7c4fc82f411
#
_entry.id   6e0b5b88a3a3b5fd3413e7c4fc82f411
#
_cell.length_a   1.000
_cell.length_b   1.000
_cell.length_c   1.000
_cell.angle_alpha   90.00
_cell.angle_beta   90.00
_cell.angle_gamma   90.00
#
_symmetry.space_group_name_H-M   'P 1'
#
loop_
_entity.id
_entity.type
_entity.pdbx_description
1 polymer ?
#
loop_
_entity_poly.entity_id
_entity_poly.type
_entity_poly.pdbx_seq_one_letter_code
_entity_poly.pdbx_strand_id
1 'polypeptide(L)'
;MFRTFIIGAVSAAALMLSAESFAQQTVTADEAKAMLTKTVAAVKADQTKAIDMFTKGEGGFLVGDLYPFCFQMSDGKILTTQIKQYIGTDVRNLKDATGKLFGPELYAAVKEGQVTQVSDYMFPKPGADKTPAPKVSFVTKVNDLGCGVGYYK
;
A
#
# COMPACT_ATOMS: atom_id res chain seq x y z
N MET A 1 57.02 41.43 40.32
CA MET A 1 56.69 40.05 39.98
C MET A 1 55.19 39.87 39.93
N PHE A 2 54.62 39.98 38.77
CA PHE A 2 53.17 39.78 38.60
C PHE A 2 52.93 38.45 37.86
N ARG A 3 52.30 37.51 38.51
CA ARG A 3 51.86 36.22 37.92
C ARG A 3 50.42 36.37 37.45
N THR A 4 50.24 36.46 36.14
CA THR A 4 48.94 36.48 35.50
C THR A 4 48.43 35.05 35.36
N PHE A 5 47.31 34.71 36.02
CA PHE A 5 46.61 33.47 35.80
C PHE A 5 45.62 33.67 34.65
N ILE A 6 45.79 32.93 33.59
CA ILE A 6 44.84 32.86 32.48
C ILE A 6 43.85 31.72 32.82
N ILE A 7 42.60 32.09 33.07
CA ILE A 7 41.50 31.15 33.26
C ILE A 7 40.99 30.80 31.87
N GLY A 8 41.21 29.57 31.40
CA GLY A 8 40.64 29.03 30.17
C GLY A 8 39.16 28.68 30.37
N ALA A 9 38.29 29.36 29.65
CA ALA A 9 36.88 28.99 29.58
C ALA A 9 36.72 27.79 28.64
N VAL A 10 36.34 26.65 29.18
CA VAL A 10 35.93 25.49 28.38
C VAL A 10 34.47 25.66 28.02
N SER A 11 34.22 26.01 26.78
CA SER A 11 32.87 26.02 26.23
C SER A 11 32.43 24.62 25.86
N ALA A 12 31.56 24.03 26.68
CA ALA A 12 30.89 22.78 26.34
C ALA A 12 29.80 23.05 25.31
N ALA A 13 30.07 22.70 24.06
CA ALA A 13 29.05 22.68 23.02
C ALA A 13 28.15 21.47 23.24
N ALA A 14 26.95 21.70 23.76
CA ALA A 14 25.90 20.70 23.81
C ALA A 14 25.36 20.44 22.41
N LEU A 15 25.74 19.30 21.83
CA LEU A 15 25.12 18.76 20.62
C LEU A 15 23.70 18.30 20.98
N MET A 16 22.71 19.12 20.68
CA MET A 16 21.33 18.70 20.68
C MET A 16 21.10 17.78 19.47
N LEU A 17 21.08 16.47 19.70
CA LEU A 17 20.51 15.54 18.74
C LEU A 17 19.00 15.79 18.69
N SER A 18 18.56 16.48 17.67
CA SER A 18 17.15 16.53 17.30
C SER A 18 16.77 15.12 16.84
N ALA A 19 16.10 14.36 17.70
CA ALA A 19 15.41 13.17 17.28
C ALA A 19 14.28 13.62 16.33
N GLU A 20 14.51 13.56 15.03
CA GLU A 20 13.43 13.68 14.06
C GLU A 20 12.50 12.50 14.30
N SER A 21 11.35 12.79 14.95
CA SER A 21 10.21 11.90 14.95
C SER A 21 9.81 11.69 13.50
N PHE A 22 10.14 10.54 12.94
CA PHE A 22 9.50 10.06 11.72
C PHE A 22 8.03 9.84 12.09
N ALA A 23 7.21 10.87 11.93
CA ALA A 23 5.77 10.73 11.95
C ALA A 23 5.44 9.70 10.88
N GLN A 24 4.84 8.59 11.26
CA GLN A 24 4.36 7.55 10.36
C GLN A 24 3.39 8.24 9.40
N GLN A 25 3.80 8.41 8.15
CA GLN A 25 3.06 9.16 7.15
C GLN A 25 1.76 8.39 6.89
N THR A 26 0.65 8.94 7.38
CA THR A 26 -0.67 8.35 7.17
C THR A 26 -0.98 8.43 5.69
N VAL A 27 -1.05 7.30 5.05
CA VAL A 27 -1.38 7.19 3.64
C VAL A 27 -2.83 7.63 3.42
N THR A 28 -3.05 8.45 2.41
CA THR A 28 -4.34 9.08 2.11
C THR A 28 -5.10 8.38 0.98
N ALA A 29 -6.41 8.65 0.89
CA ALA A 29 -7.24 8.22 -0.23
C ALA A 29 -6.73 8.74 -1.58
N ASP A 30 -6.21 9.98 -1.63
CA ASP A 30 -5.71 10.57 -2.86
C ASP A 30 -4.41 9.90 -3.33
N GLU A 31 -3.53 9.53 -2.41
CA GLU A 31 -2.33 8.74 -2.72
C GLU A 31 -2.68 7.35 -3.25
N ALA A 32 -3.72 6.70 -2.68
CA ALA A 32 -4.21 5.41 -3.18
C ALA A 32 -4.77 5.54 -4.61
N LYS A 33 -5.54 6.57 -4.90
CA LYS A 33 -6.06 6.85 -6.26
C LYS A 33 -4.94 7.18 -7.25
N ALA A 34 -3.93 7.95 -6.83
CA ALA A 34 -2.77 8.26 -7.65
C ALA A 34 -1.98 6.99 -8.01
N MET A 35 -1.76 6.10 -7.05
CA MET A 35 -1.13 4.81 -7.30
C MET A 35 -1.99 3.93 -8.23
N LEU A 36 -3.31 3.93 -8.09
CA LEU A 36 -4.20 3.19 -9.00
C LEU A 36 -4.07 3.71 -10.44
N THR A 37 -4.02 5.01 -10.65
CA THR A 37 -3.78 5.61 -11.97
C THR A 37 -2.46 5.13 -12.57
N LYS A 38 -1.39 5.12 -11.78
CA LYS A 38 -0.08 4.59 -12.16
C LYS A 38 -0.14 3.09 -12.47
N THR A 39 -0.89 2.32 -11.67
CA THR A 39 -1.12 0.88 -11.86
C THR A 39 -1.78 0.59 -13.21
N VAL A 40 -2.85 1.31 -13.52
CA VAL A 40 -3.56 1.19 -14.81
C VAL A 40 -2.63 1.48 -15.99
N ALA A 41 -1.84 2.53 -15.92
CA ALA A 41 -0.88 2.89 -16.96
C ALA A 41 0.17 1.79 -17.17
N ALA A 42 0.72 1.23 -16.09
CA ALA A 42 1.70 0.16 -16.15
C ALA A 42 1.13 -1.13 -16.78
N VAL A 43 -0.09 -1.53 -16.39
CA VAL A 43 -0.77 -2.72 -16.96
C VAL A 43 -1.06 -2.52 -18.45
N LYS A 44 -1.51 -1.35 -18.86
CA LYS A 44 -1.75 -1.04 -20.28
C LYS A 44 -0.47 -1.07 -21.11
N ALA A 45 0.66 -0.65 -20.54
CA ALA A 45 1.95 -0.64 -21.24
C ALA A 45 2.52 -2.05 -21.41
N ASP A 46 2.54 -2.85 -20.34
CA ASP A 46 3.02 -4.24 -20.34
C ASP A 46 2.44 -4.96 -19.10
N GLN A 47 1.38 -5.72 -19.29
CA GLN A 47 0.66 -6.40 -18.22
C GLN A 47 1.55 -7.39 -17.47
N THR A 48 2.33 -8.19 -18.16
CA THR A 48 3.20 -9.22 -17.56
C THR A 48 4.26 -8.58 -16.68
N LYS A 49 4.94 -7.55 -17.19
CA LYS A 49 5.94 -6.80 -16.44
C LYS A 49 5.33 -6.06 -15.26
N ALA A 50 4.16 -5.45 -15.43
CA ALA A 50 3.46 -4.75 -14.36
C ALA A 50 3.13 -5.69 -13.19
N ILE A 51 2.54 -6.86 -13.46
CA ILE A 51 2.22 -7.87 -12.44
C ILE A 51 3.47 -8.33 -11.69
N ASP A 52 4.59 -8.53 -12.38
CA ASP A 52 5.87 -8.89 -11.75
C ASP A 52 6.37 -7.78 -10.82
N MET A 53 6.37 -6.52 -11.28
CA MET A 53 6.77 -5.37 -10.46
C MET A 53 5.87 -5.21 -9.23
N PHE A 54 4.55 -5.35 -9.37
CA PHE A 54 3.61 -5.25 -8.26
C PHE A 54 3.84 -6.35 -7.22
N THR A 55 4.09 -7.57 -7.69
CA THR A 55 4.36 -8.71 -6.82
C THR A 55 5.67 -8.54 -6.03
N LYS A 56 6.68 -7.95 -6.64
CA LYS A 56 7.98 -7.67 -6.01
C LYS A 56 7.98 -6.38 -5.17
N GLY A 57 6.99 -5.50 -5.36
CA GLY A 57 6.97 -4.18 -4.72
C GLY A 57 7.98 -3.21 -5.33
N GLU A 58 8.35 -3.40 -6.59
CA GLU A 58 9.33 -2.60 -7.32
C GLU A 58 8.66 -1.47 -8.11
N GLY A 59 9.46 -0.55 -8.65
CA GLY A 59 8.99 0.53 -9.52
C GLY A 59 8.12 1.58 -8.82
N GLY A 60 8.20 1.67 -7.48
CA GLY A 60 7.37 2.57 -6.68
C GLY A 60 5.94 2.06 -6.47
N PHE A 61 5.71 0.75 -6.59
CA PHE A 61 4.42 0.08 -6.34
C PHE A 61 4.30 -0.54 -4.95
N LEU A 62 5.19 -0.20 -4.04
CA LEU A 62 5.05 -0.42 -2.60
C LEU A 62 5.57 0.82 -1.88
N VAL A 63 4.67 1.63 -1.35
CA VAL A 63 4.97 2.87 -0.64
C VAL A 63 4.23 2.85 0.69
N GLY A 64 4.95 2.61 1.78
CA GLY A 64 4.32 2.35 3.07
C GLY A 64 3.39 1.15 2.98
N ASP A 65 2.11 1.35 3.29
CA ASP A 65 1.07 0.32 3.20
C ASP A 65 0.31 0.31 1.86
N LEU A 66 0.69 1.18 0.90
CA LEU A 66 0.08 1.22 -0.43
C LEU A 66 0.74 0.22 -1.37
N TYR A 67 -0.08 -0.58 -2.01
CA TYR A 67 0.32 -1.50 -3.06
C TYR A 67 -0.85 -1.84 -3.98
N PRO A 68 -0.60 -2.15 -5.27
CA PRO A 68 -1.62 -2.66 -6.16
C PRO A 68 -1.94 -4.13 -5.88
N PHE A 69 -3.18 -4.49 -6.12
CA PHE A 69 -3.61 -5.88 -6.30
C PHE A 69 -4.38 -6.01 -7.60
N CYS A 70 -4.25 -7.14 -8.28
CA CYS A 70 -4.98 -7.42 -9.51
C CYS A 70 -5.45 -8.88 -9.53
N PHE A 71 -6.61 -9.10 -10.13
CA PHE A 71 -7.19 -10.43 -10.35
C PHE A 71 -7.83 -10.51 -11.74
N GLN A 72 -7.91 -11.72 -12.28
CA GLN A 72 -8.56 -11.97 -13.55
C GLN A 72 -10.08 -11.85 -13.42
N MET A 73 -10.71 -11.18 -14.39
CA MET A 73 -12.17 -11.06 -14.42
C MET A 73 -12.85 -12.34 -14.90
N SER A 74 -12.15 -13.22 -15.62
CA SER A 74 -12.71 -14.46 -16.13
C SER A 74 -12.98 -15.52 -15.06
N ASP A 75 -12.09 -15.65 -14.08
CA ASP A 75 -12.15 -16.71 -13.05
C ASP A 75 -11.97 -16.21 -11.61
N GLY A 76 -11.72 -14.92 -11.43
CA GLY A 76 -11.49 -14.29 -10.12
C GLY A 76 -10.10 -14.54 -9.54
N LYS A 77 -9.20 -15.21 -10.24
CA LYS A 77 -7.88 -15.57 -9.74
C LYS A 77 -7.02 -14.35 -9.45
N ILE A 78 -6.55 -14.22 -8.21
CA ILE A 78 -5.63 -13.16 -7.80
C ILE A 78 -4.24 -13.43 -8.38
N LEU A 79 -3.75 -12.48 -9.17
CA LEU A 79 -2.45 -12.55 -9.84
C LEU A 79 -1.35 -11.90 -9.02
N THR A 80 -1.67 -10.82 -8.30
CA THR A 80 -0.71 -10.05 -7.53
C THR A 80 -1.35 -9.37 -6.32
N THR A 81 -0.61 -9.35 -5.23
CA THR A 81 -0.86 -8.61 -3.99
C THR A 81 0.39 -8.70 -3.11
N GLN A 82 0.54 -7.79 -2.15
CA GLN A 82 1.61 -7.90 -1.15
C GLN A 82 1.31 -8.93 -0.05
N ILE A 83 0.06 -9.35 0.09
CA ILE A 83 -0.31 -10.45 1.00
C ILE A 83 -0.24 -11.77 0.22
N LYS A 84 0.97 -12.32 0.12
CA LYS A 84 1.35 -13.39 -0.82
C LYS A 84 0.49 -14.65 -0.75
N GLN A 85 -0.05 -14.98 0.41
CA GLN A 85 -0.91 -16.18 0.60
C GLN A 85 -2.19 -16.14 -0.25
N TYR A 86 -2.62 -14.97 -0.71
CA TYR A 86 -3.82 -14.84 -1.53
C TYR A 86 -3.55 -14.98 -3.03
N ILE A 87 -2.28 -14.92 -3.48
CA ILE A 87 -1.94 -15.12 -4.90
C ILE A 87 -2.37 -16.53 -5.32
N GLY A 88 -3.11 -16.62 -6.42
CA GLY A 88 -3.66 -17.85 -6.96
C GLY A 88 -5.02 -18.25 -6.39
N THR A 89 -5.52 -17.57 -5.35
CA THR A 89 -6.87 -17.81 -4.82
C THR A 89 -7.92 -16.99 -5.58
N ASP A 90 -9.19 -17.35 -5.42
CA ASP A 90 -10.30 -16.61 -6.03
C ASP A 90 -10.71 -15.43 -5.15
N VAL A 91 -10.65 -14.22 -5.70
CA VAL A 91 -11.03 -12.98 -5.01
C VAL A 91 -12.45 -13.04 -4.44
N ARG A 92 -13.37 -13.74 -5.12
CA ARG A 92 -14.78 -13.86 -4.70
C ARG A 92 -14.97 -14.65 -3.40
N ASN A 93 -13.97 -15.42 -2.97
CA ASN A 93 -14.00 -16.18 -1.74
C ASN A 93 -13.34 -15.48 -0.55
N LEU A 94 -12.87 -14.24 -0.73
CA LEU A 94 -12.18 -13.53 0.34
C LEU A 94 -13.13 -13.13 1.47
N LYS A 95 -12.75 -13.53 2.66
CA LYS A 95 -13.38 -13.13 3.93
C LYS A 95 -12.37 -12.33 4.75
N ASP A 96 -12.86 -11.38 5.50
CA ASP A 96 -12.05 -10.64 6.45
C ASP A 96 -11.96 -11.36 7.82
N ALA A 97 -11.18 -10.77 8.75
CA ALA A 97 -10.97 -11.35 10.07
C ALA A 97 -12.25 -11.41 10.91
N THR A 98 -13.29 -10.66 10.57
CA THR A 98 -14.61 -10.70 11.23
C THR A 98 -15.54 -11.74 10.65
N GLY A 99 -15.13 -12.40 9.56
CA GLY A 99 -15.94 -13.35 8.79
C GLY A 99 -16.80 -12.69 7.70
N LYS A 100 -16.69 -11.37 7.49
CA LYS A 100 -17.37 -10.67 6.40
C LYS A 100 -16.82 -11.15 5.05
N LEU A 101 -17.69 -11.63 4.18
CA LEU A 101 -17.35 -11.99 2.80
C LEU A 101 -17.35 -10.72 1.96
N PHE A 102 -16.17 -10.12 1.78
CA PHE A 102 -16.01 -8.85 1.03
C PHE A 102 -15.54 -9.04 -0.41
N GLY A 103 -15.02 -10.20 -0.74
CA GLY A 103 -14.48 -10.51 -2.07
C GLY A 103 -15.49 -10.35 -3.22
N PRO A 104 -16.75 -10.82 -3.10
CA PRO A 104 -17.77 -10.58 -4.11
C PRO A 104 -18.04 -9.10 -4.35
N GLU A 105 -18.00 -8.27 -3.31
CA GLU A 105 -18.16 -6.82 -3.41
C GLU A 105 -17.00 -6.17 -4.18
N LEU A 106 -15.75 -6.56 -3.89
CA LEU A 106 -14.58 -6.14 -4.67
C LEU A 106 -14.70 -6.51 -6.14
N TYR A 107 -15.08 -7.76 -6.42
CA TYR A 107 -15.23 -8.25 -7.79
C TYR A 107 -16.33 -7.50 -8.55
N ALA A 108 -17.50 -7.32 -7.95
CA ALA A 108 -18.63 -6.63 -8.54
C ALA A 108 -18.41 -5.12 -8.74
N ALA A 109 -17.52 -4.53 -7.93
CA ALA A 109 -17.18 -3.10 -8.01
C ALA A 109 -16.29 -2.76 -9.22
N VAL A 110 -15.65 -3.77 -9.85
CA VAL A 110 -14.79 -3.56 -11.02
C VAL A 110 -15.62 -3.24 -12.25
N LYS A 111 -15.45 -2.02 -12.77
CA LYS A 111 -16.14 -1.52 -13.96
C LYS A 111 -15.17 -0.82 -14.88
N GLU A 112 -15.39 -0.95 -16.18
CA GLU A 112 -14.60 -0.27 -17.19
C GLU A 112 -14.86 1.23 -17.18
N GLY A 113 -13.78 2.03 -17.26
CA GLY A 113 -13.87 3.49 -17.30
C GLY A 113 -14.35 4.15 -16.01
N GLN A 114 -14.47 3.39 -14.92
CA GLN A 114 -14.93 3.87 -13.62
C GLN A 114 -14.05 3.37 -12.50
N VAL A 115 -13.70 4.27 -11.57
CA VAL A 115 -13.07 3.91 -10.28
C VAL A 115 -14.16 3.81 -9.22
N THR A 116 -14.28 2.64 -8.60
CA THR A 116 -15.29 2.38 -7.56
C THR A 116 -14.61 2.17 -6.22
N GLN A 117 -15.17 2.75 -5.17
CA GLN A 117 -14.69 2.57 -3.79
C GLN A 117 -15.37 1.36 -3.15
N VAL A 118 -14.58 0.53 -2.47
CA VAL A 118 -15.05 -0.55 -1.58
C VAL A 118 -14.45 -0.32 -0.20
N SER A 119 -15.28 -0.29 0.83
CA SER A 119 -14.90 0.01 2.21
C SER A 119 -15.47 -1.00 3.19
N ASP A 120 -15.24 -0.75 4.48
CA ASP A 120 -15.83 -1.49 5.59
C ASP A 120 -15.45 -2.98 5.66
N TYR A 121 -14.20 -3.29 5.36
CA TYR A 121 -13.63 -4.61 5.59
C TYR A 121 -12.25 -4.50 6.27
N MET A 122 -11.88 -5.56 6.99
CA MET A 122 -10.62 -5.66 7.72
C MET A 122 -9.62 -6.48 6.91
N PHE A 123 -8.42 -5.98 6.72
CA PHE A 123 -7.41 -6.70 5.94
C PHE A 123 -6.01 -6.56 6.55
N PRO A 124 -5.15 -7.61 6.48
CA PRO A 124 -3.79 -7.52 6.98
C PRO A 124 -2.99 -6.46 6.22
N LYS A 125 -2.13 -5.74 6.94
CA LYS A 125 -1.15 -4.84 6.33
C LYS A 125 0.00 -5.63 5.69
N PRO A 126 0.69 -5.08 4.67
CA PRO A 126 1.95 -5.66 4.21
C PRO A 126 3.01 -5.57 5.31
N GLY A 127 4.01 -6.46 5.27
CA GLY A 127 5.08 -6.50 6.27
C GLY A 127 4.90 -7.59 7.32
N ALA A 128 5.62 -7.50 8.44
CA ALA A 128 5.68 -8.53 9.47
C ALA A 128 4.43 -8.57 10.38
N ASP A 129 3.87 -7.39 10.69
CA ASP A 129 2.63 -7.31 11.48
C ASP A 129 1.41 -7.60 10.59
N LYS A 130 0.77 -8.73 10.85
CA LYS A 130 -0.41 -9.21 10.12
C LYS A 130 -1.73 -8.89 10.83
N THR A 131 -1.72 -8.02 11.84
CA THR A 131 -2.94 -7.58 12.51
C THR A 131 -3.87 -6.90 11.51
N PRO A 132 -5.11 -7.40 11.33
CA PRO A 132 -6.06 -6.79 10.40
C PRO A 132 -6.41 -5.36 10.83
N ALA A 133 -6.50 -4.48 9.85
CA ALA A 133 -6.89 -3.08 10.03
C ALA A 133 -7.98 -2.69 9.04
N PRO A 134 -8.81 -1.68 9.36
CA PRO A 134 -9.83 -1.19 8.44
C PRO A 134 -9.21 -0.70 7.13
N LYS A 135 -9.70 -1.21 6.00
CA LYS A 135 -9.19 -0.91 4.65
C LYS A 135 -10.28 -0.32 3.77
N VAL A 136 -9.87 0.63 2.95
CA VAL A 136 -10.66 1.18 1.84
C VAL A 136 -9.88 0.95 0.56
N SER A 137 -10.52 0.36 -0.45
CA SER A 137 -9.91 0.13 -1.76
C SER A 137 -10.64 0.86 -2.87
N PHE A 138 -9.87 1.33 -3.84
CA PHE A 138 -10.38 1.83 -5.11
C PHE A 138 -10.05 0.81 -6.18
N VAL A 139 -11.05 0.40 -6.94
CA VAL A 139 -10.92 -0.65 -7.98
C VAL A 139 -11.42 -0.15 -9.33
N THR A 140 -10.82 -0.68 -10.39
CA THR A 140 -11.22 -0.41 -11.77
C THR A 140 -10.84 -1.58 -12.67
N LYS A 141 -11.45 -1.63 -13.86
CA LYS A 141 -11.08 -2.59 -14.89
C LYS A 141 -9.94 -2.05 -15.74
N VAL A 142 -8.97 -2.89 -16.03
CA VAL A 142 -7.90 -2.62 -17.00
C VAL A 142 -7.60 -3.90 -17.78
N ASN A 143 -7.75 -3.87 -19.10
CA ASN A 143 -7.73 -5.06 -19.96
C ASN A 143 -8.77 -6.09 -19.46
N ASP A 144 -8.36 -7.33 -19.23
CA ASP A 144 -9.14 -8.43 -18.64
C ASP A 144 -9.01 -8.55 -17.11
N LEU A 145 -8.38 -7.56 -16.47
CA LEU A 145 -8.11 -7.55 -15.04
C LEU A 145 -9.03 -6.59 -14.28
N GLY A 146 -9.36 -6.96 -13.06
CA GLY A 146 -9.74 -6.03 -12.00
C GLY A 146 -8.51 -5.67 -11.19
N CYS A 147 -8.14 -4.40 -11.15
CA CYS A 147 -7.02 -3.91 -10.35
C CYS A 147 -7.49 -2.89 -9.32
N GLY A 148 -6.83 -2.87 -8.18
CA GLY A 148 -7.13 -1.93 -7.12
C GLY A 148 -5.92 -1.54 -6.29
N VAL A 149 -6.09 -0.44 -5.56
CA VAL A 149 -5.18 0.03 -4.52
C VAL A 149 -6.00 0.43 -3.32
N GLY A 150 -5.60 -0.02 -2.13
CA GLY A 150 -6.29 0.33 -0.90
C GLY A 150 -5.36 1.00 0.10
N TYR A 151 -5.95 1.83 0.95
CA TYR A 151 -5.28 2.42 2.10
C TYR A 151 -5.96 1.95 3.40
N TYR A 152 -5.22 2.00 4.50
CA TYR A 152 -5.69 1.63 5.83
C TYR A 152 -6.05 2.89 6.62
N LYS A 153 -7.18 2.83 7.33
CA LYS A 153 -7.64 3.93 8.21
C LYS A 153 -6.87 3.96 9.52
#